data_44f1a5d43e33f7960d49d345531c06df
#
_entry.id   44f1a5d43e33f7960d49d345531c06df
#
_cell.length_a   1.000
_cell.length_b   1.000
_cell.length_c   1.000
_cell.angle_alpha   90.00
_cell.angle_beta   90.00
_cell.angle_gamma   90.00
#
_symmetry.space_group_name_H-M   'P 1'
#
loop_
_entity.id
_entity.type
_entity.pdbx_description
1 polymer ?
#
loop_
_entity_poly.entity_id
_entity_poly.type
_entity_poly.pdbx_seq_one_letter_code
_entity_poly.pdbx_strand_id
1 'polypeptide(L)'
;QDIFLKLLDEGCVAIVPVDTTMDPVHGNVYDIQTMRTATIINWYPRHVRVRIYNDNTGEFEELDLPKKMVAIVENPFYAIMNSQNSTAHRLKRKLAILDFIDDRSGSGKLDLIIQLPYSIKSEARKAQAKERRKELTEQLSDSEYGVAYIDSTEHVTQLNRSIENNLLKQVEYFTNLLFSQLGMTVDILNGTADENTMNNYYNRIVEPILAAVVDEMNRKFL
;
A
#
# COMPACT_ATOMS: atom_id res chain seq x y z
N GLN A 1 -15.48 -12.57 1.09
CA GLN A 1 -14.29 -12.05 0.39
C GLN A 1 -14.04 -10.58 0.78
N ASP A 2 -15.03 -9.70 0.73
CA ASP A 2 -14.91 -8.27 1.05
C ASP A 2 -14.47 -7.98 2.49
N ILE A 3 -14.93 -8.80 3.47
CA ILE A 3 -14.49 -8.66 4.87
C ILE A 3 -12.97 -8.75 4.95
N PHE A 4 -12.39 -9.79 4.33
CA PHE A 4 -10.95 -10.02 4.40
C PHE A 4 -10.16 -8.96 3.63
N LEU A 5 -10.64 -8.54 2.46
CA LEU A 5 -9.97 -7.50 1.69
C LEU A 5 -9.89 -6.19 2.48
N LYS A 6 -11.01 -5.73 3.04
CA LYS A 6 -11.04 -4.51 3.87
C LYS A 6 -10.24 -4.67 5.16
N LEU A 7 -10.30 -5.83 5.81
CA LEU A 7 -9.56 -6.10 7.02
C LEU A 7 -8.04 -6.05 6.81
N LEU A 8 -7.57 -6.54 5.65
CA LEU A 8 -6.16 -6.53 5.30
C LEU A 8 -5.69 -5.17 4.78
N ASP A 9 -6.52 -4.44 4.05
CA ASP A 9 -6.17 -3.14 3.47
C ASP A 9 -6.30 -1.99 4.50
N GLU A 10 -7.41 -1.94 5.22
CA GLU A 10 -7.75 -0.83 6.12
C GLU A 10 -7.42 -1.13 7.60
N GLY A 11 -7.13 -2.38 7.95
CA GLY A 11 -6.86 -2.83 9.32
C GLY A 11 -8.10 -3.06 10.17
N CYS A 12 -9.27 -2.66 9.71
CA CYS A 12 -10.56 -2.91 10.35
C CYS A 12 -11.69 -2.90 9.32
N VAL A 13 -12.78 -3.57 9.65
CA VAL A 13 -14.00 -3.59 8.84
C VAL A 13 -15.23 -3.50 9.73
N ALA A 14 -16.22 -2.71 9.32
CA ALA A 14 -17.52 -2.69 9.95
C ALA A 14 -18.48 -3.63 9.21
N ILE A 15 -19.22 -4.45 9.95
CA ILE A 15 -20.31 -5.30 9.44
C ILE A 15 -21.61 -4.70 9.94
N VAL A 16 -22.43 -4.26 9.01
CA VAL A 16 -23.65 -3.48 9.28
C VAL A 16 -24.87 -4.27 8.83
N PRO A 17 -25.86 -4.49 9.69
CA PRO A 17 -27.17 -4.96 9.27
C PRO A 17 -27.84 -3.92 8.37
N VAL A 18 -28.29 -4.31 7.19
CA VAL A 18 -28.94 -3.40 6.23
C VAL A 18 -30.44 -3.68 6.08
N ASP A 19 -30.84 -4.96 6.10
CA ASP A 19 -32.23 -5.36 6.12
C ASP A 19 -32.56 -6.02 7.46
N THR A 20 -33.45 -5.39 8.19
CA THR A 20 -33.91 -5.88 9.49
C THR A 20 -35.44 -5.82 9.55
N THR A 21 -36.06 -6.90 10.02
CA THR A 21 -37.49 -6.93 10.34
C THR A 21 -37.70 -6.68 11.83
N MET A 22 -38.55 -5.71 12.18
CA MET A 22 -39.01 -5.57 13.57
C MET A 22 -40.01 -6.64 13.88
N ASP A 23 -39.83 -7.35 15.00
CA ASP A 23 -40.90 -8.15 15.56
C ASP A 23 -42.01 -7.22 16.12
N PRO A 24 -43.21 -7.22 15.55
CA PRO A 24 -44.29 -6.34 16.00
C PRO A 24 -44.81 -6.67 17.40
N VAL A 25 -44.49 -7.87 17.93
CA VAL A 25 -44.99 -8.35 19.22
C VAL A 25 -44.05 -7.99 20.38
N HIS A 26 -42.74 -8.02 20.16
CA HIS A 26 -41.74 -7.84 21.22
C HIS A 26 -40.95 -6.50 21.12
N GLY A 27 -41.21 -5.69 20.14
CA GLY A 27 -40.77 -4.26 20.04
C GLY A 27 -39.28 -3.97 19.94
N ASN A 28 -38.39 -4.93 20.17
CA ASN A 28 -36.93 -4.75 20.18
C ASN A 28 -36.12 -5.93 19.59
N VAL A 29 -36.76 -6.98 19.10
CA VAL A 29 -36.08 -8.10 18.45
C VAL A 29 -36.01 -7.83 16.96
N TYR A 30 -34.80 -7.68 16.45
CA TYR A 30 -34.58 -7.52 15.03
C TYR A 30 -34.17 -8.87 14.43
N ASP A 31 -34.91 -9.31 13.42
CA ASP A 31 -34.43 -10.38 12.56
C ASP A 31 -33.57 -9.74 11.46
N ILE A 32 -32.31 -10.13 11.42
CA ILE A 32 -31.36 -9.57 10.44
C ILE A 32 -31.42 -10.42 9.18
N GLN A 33 -31.93 -9.84 8.10
CA GLN A 33 -32.06 -10.53 6.81
C GLN A 33 -30.74 -10.46 6.02
N THR A 34 -30.12 -9.28 5.97
CA THR A 34 -28.86 -9.07 5.24
C THR A 34 -27.90 -8.21 6.00
N MET A 35 -26.60 -8.44 5.80
CA MET A 35 -25.51 -7.67 6.35
C MET A 35 -24.57 -7.24 5.23
N ARG A 36 -23.96 -6.06 5.40
CA ARG A 36 -22.93 -5.54 4.47
C ARG A 36 -21.68 -5.11 5.17
N THR A 37 -20.59 -5.20 4.45
CA THR A 37 -19.32 -4.65 4.88
C THR A 37 -19.25 -3.15 4.59
N ALA A 38 -18.76 -2.38 5.54
CA ALA A 38 -18.57 -0.94 5.42
C ALA A 38 -17.15 -0.55 5.84
N THR A 39 -16.63 0.49 5.22
CA THR A 39 -15.36 1.12 5.58
C THR A 39 -15.57 2.13 6.69
N ILE A 40 -14.75 2.10 7.74
CA ILE A 40 -14.83 3.08 8.83
C ILE A 40 -14.04 4.32 8.44
N ILE A 41 -14.74 5.46 8.31
CA ILE A 41 -14.11 6.75 7.97
C ILE A 41 -13.66 7.49 9.22
N ASN A 42 -14.55 7.58 10.24
CA ASN A 42 -14.26 8.31 11.47
C ASN A 42 -14.73 7.54 12.71
N TRP A 43 -13.94 7.69 13.78
CA TRP A 43 -14.21 7.10 15.08
C TRP A 43 -14.71 8.15 16.06
N TYR A 44 -15.87 7.91 16.65
CA TYR A 44 -16.42 8.73 17.74
C TYR A 44 -16.59 7.86 19.00
N PRO A 45 -16.76 8.46 20.18
CA PRO A 45 -16.87 7.66 21.42
C PRO A 45 -17.98 6.61 21.40
N ARG A 46 -19.17 6.95 20.91
CA ARG A 46 -20.35 6.06 20.88
C ARG A 46 -20.82 5.66 19.50
N HIS A 47 -20.30 6.28 18.46
CA HIS A 47 -20.68 6.08 17.05
C HIS A 47 -19.45 5.85 16.19
N VAL A 48 -19.66 5.33 15.02
CA VAL A 48 -18.69 5.28 13.92
C VAL A 48 -19.32 5.85 12.67
N ARG A 49 -18.56 6.63 11.90
CA ARG A 49 -18.94 7.02 10.56
C ARG A 49 -18.42 5.98 9.61
N VAL A 50 -19.33 5.39 8.86
CA VAL A 50 -19.04 4.31 7.92
C VAL A 50 -19.47 4.70 6.51
N ARG A 51 -18.71 4.25 5.51
CA ARG A 51 -19.09 4.31 4.09
C ARG A 51 -19.57 2.94 3.68
N ILE A 52 -20.82 2.86 3.27
CA ILE A 52 -21.50 1.61 2.88
C ILE A 52 -22.10 1.76 1.48
N TYR A 53 -22.09 0.68 0.72
CA TYR A 53 -22.74 0.66 -0.60
C TYR A 53 -24.24 0.44 -0.42
N ASN A 54 -25.05 1.33 -1.04
CA ASN A 54 -26.51 1.23 -1.05
C ASN A 54 -26.98 0.62 -2.38
N ASP A 55 -27.59 -0.57 -2.33
CA ASP A 55 -28.07 -1.27 -3.54
C ASP A 55 -29.23 -0.55 -4.23
N ASN A 56 -30.01 0.23 -3.49
CA ASN A 56 -31.17 0.91 -4.05
C ASN A 56 -30.76 2.11 -4.91
N THR A 57 -29.71 2.81 -4.49
CA THR A 57 -29.19 3.99 -5.19
C THR A 57 -28.03 3.68 -6.14
N GLY A 58 -27.34 2.55 -5.92
CA GLY A 58 -26.12 2.18 -6.66
C GLY A 58 -24.89 3.00 -6.26
N GLU A 59 -24.93 3.73 -5.16
CA GLU A 59 -23.88 4.65 -4.72
C GLU A 59 -23.40 4.31 -3.30
N PHE A 60 -22.24 4.85 -2.94
CA PHE A 60 -21.73 4.78 -1.58
C PHE A 60 -22.31 5.92 -0.74
N GLU A 61 -22.85 5.60 0.41
CA GLU A 61 -23.38 6.53 1.39
C GLU A 61 -22.55 6.54 2.67
N GLU A 62 -22.48 7.70 3.32
CA GLU A 62 -21.84 7.87 4.62
C GLU A 62 -22.90 7.95 5.71
N LEU A 63 -22.82 7.04 6.69
CA LEU A 63 -23.77 6.93 7.78
C LEU A 63 -23.06 6.97 9.13
N ASP A 64 -23.65 7.71 10.08
CA ASP A 64 -23.23 7.69 11.48
C ASP A 64 -24.03 6.62 12.23
N LEU A 65 -23.39 5.52 12.61
CA LEU A 65 -24.04 4.37 13.23
C LEU A 65 -23.56 4.18 14.68
N PRO A 66 -24.46 3.84 15.62
CA PRO A 66 -24.06 3.49 16.98
C PRO A 66 -23.18 2.23 17.00
N LYS A 67 -22.05 2.28 17.73
CA LYS A 67 -21.12 1.13 17.85
C LYS A 67 -21.78 -0.14 18.36
N LYS A 68 -22.88 -0.04 19.12
CA LYS A 68 -23.63 -1.20 19.62
C LYS A 68 -24.37 -1.99 18.53
N MET A 69 -24.65 -1.34 17.38
CA MET A 69 -25.41 -1.94 16.27
C MET A 69 -24.51 -2.44 15.13
N VAL A 70 -23.20 -2.26 15.25
CA VAL A 70 -22.23 -2.58 14.21
C VAL A 70 -21.19 -3.53 14.78
N ALA A 71 -20.92 -4.64 14.10
CA ALA A 71 -19.78 -5.47 14.41
C ALA A 71 -18.52 -4.83 13.79
N ILE A 72 -17.54 -4.56 14.62
CA ILE A 72 -16.28 -3.92 14.20
C ILE A 72 -15.17 -4.94 14.40
N VAL A 73 -14.72 -5.53 13.31
CA VAL A 73 -13.64 -6.51 13.31
C VAL A 73 -12.32 -5.76 13.07
N GLU A 74 -11.35 -5.99 13.95
CA GLU A 74 -10.00 -5.44 13.83
C GLU A 74 -9.02 -6.52 13.37
N ASN A 75 -8.06 -6.13 12.55
CA ASN A 75 -7.02 -7.05 12.07
C ASN A 75 -6.06 -7.40 13.23
N PRO A 76 -5.95 -8.67 13.64
CA PRO A 76 -5.03 -9.06 14.70
C PRO A 76 -3.54 -8.82 14.32
N PHE A 77 -3.25 -8.66 13.03
CA PHE A 77 -1.91 -8.35 12.50
C PHE A 77 -1.72 -6.86 12.17
N TYR A 78 -2.53 -5.97 12.75
CA TYR A 78 -2.49 -4.53 12.49
C TYR A 78 -1.08 -3.94 12.63
N ALA A 79 -0.34 -4.34 13.64
CA ALA A 79 1.02 -3.85 13.88
C ALA A 79 2.00 -4.22 12.75
N ILE A 80 1.76 -5.33 12.04
CA ILE A 80 2.60 -5.81 10.94
C ILE A 80 2.22 -5.15 9.61
N MET A 81 0.92 -4.93 9.38
CA MET A 81 0.39 -4.53 8.09
C MET A 81 0.02 -3.05 8.00
N ASN A 82 -0.71 -2.52 8.99
CA ASN A 82 -1.41 -1.24 8.88
C ASN A 82 -0.84 -0.11 9.76
N SER A 83 0.01 -0.40 10.77
CA SER A 83 0.62 0.66 11.55
C SER A 83 1.57 1.53 10.70
N GLN A 84 1.74 2.82 11.05
CA GLN A 84 2.54 3.77 10.26
C GLN A 84 3.99 3.30 9.97
N ASN A 85 4.58 2.53 10.88
CA ASN A 85 5.92 1.96 10.76
C ASN A 85 5.92 0.45 10.55
N SER A 86 4.78 -0.13 10.17
CA SER A 86 4.67 -1.55 9.89
C SER A 86 5.63 -1.99 8.77
N THR A 87 5.95 -3.26 8.75
CA THR A 87 6.80 -3.86 7.70
C THR A 87 6.17 -3.66 6.31
N ALA A 88 4.86 -3.82 6.19
CA ALA A 88 4.13 -3.60 4.94
C ALA A 88 4.23 -2.14 4.45
N HIS A 89 4.05 -1.15 5.33
CA HIS A 89 4.22 0.26 4.96
C HIS A 89 5.65 0.63 4.60
N ARG A 90 6.64 0.03 5.28
CA ARG A 90 8.05 0.23 4.93
C ARG A 90 8.37 -0.36 3.56
N LEU A 91 7.85 -1.55 3.24
CA LEU A 91 7.98 -2.19 1.94
C LEU A 91 7.33 -1.32 0.84
N LYS A 92 6.07 -0.89 1.04
CA LYS A 92 5.34 -0.02 0.10
C LYS A 92 6.13 1.26 -0.23
N ARG A 93 6.72 1.90 0.79
CA ARG A 93 7.58 3.09 0.57
C ARG A 93 8.83 2.79 -0.25
N LYS A 94 9.46 1.61 -0.07
CA LYS A 94 10.63 1.22 -0.85
C LYS A 94 10.28 0.90 -2.31
N LEU A 95 9.15 0.24 -2.54
CA LEU A 95 8.62 -0.01 -3.88
C LEU A 95 8.32 1.30 -4.62
N ALA A 96 7.65 2.26 -3.96
CA ALA A 96 7.38 3.56 -4.56
C ALA A 96 8.67 4.34 -4.94
N ILE A 97 9.77 4.15 -4.20
CA ILE A 97 11.06 4.74 -4.57
C ILE A 97 11.66 4.03 -5.80
N LEU A 98 11.54 2.71 -5.90
CA LEU A 98 11.97 1.96 -7.08
C LEU A 98 11.19 2.39 -8.32
N ASP A 99 9.86 2.44 -8.25
CA ASP A 99 9.00 2.91 -9.34
C ASP A 99 9.42 4.32 -9.81
N PHE A 100 9.69 5.23 -8.87
CA PHE A 100 10.16 6.57 -9.19
C PHE A 100 11.54 6.59 -9.86
N ILE A 101 12.44 5.68 -9.49
CA ILE A 101 13.76 5.54 -10.12
C ILE A 101 13.62 4.95 -11.52
N ASP A 102 12.80 3.93 -11.69
CA ASP A 102 12.54 3.26 -12.95
C ASP A 102 11.91 4.22 -13.96
N ASP A 103 10.93 5.02 -13.57
CA ASP A 103 10.35 6.08 -14.40
C ASP A 103 11.42 7.11 -14.88
N ARG A 104 12.37 7.42 -14.01
CA ARG A 104 13.46 8.34 -14.36
C ARG A 104 14.50 7.69 -15.25
N SER A 105 14.83 6.45 -15.01
CA SER A 105 15.79 5.67 -15.82
C SER A 105 15.21 5.40 -17.22
N GLY A 106 13.92 5.05 -17.30
CA GLY A 106 13.21 4.85 -18.57
C GLY A 106 13.06 6.14 -19.40
N SER A 107 13.13 7.33 -18.79
CA SER A 107 13.07 8.61 -19.48
C SER A 107 14.44 9.12 -19.97
N GLY A 108 15.49 8.30 -19.94
CA GLY A 108 16.85 8.67 -20.39
C GLY A 108 17.55 9.72 -19.52
N LYS A 109 17.00 10.03 -18.34
CA LYS A 109 17.59 11.02 -17.41
C LYS A 109 18.73 10.39 -16.63
N LEU A 110 19.89 10.33 -17.25
CA LEU A 110 21.13 9.90 -16.63
C LEU A 110 21.62 10.93 -15.62
N ASP A 111 22.09 10.47 -14.45
CA ASP A 111 22.83 11.34 -13.52
C ASP A 111 24.23 11.58 -14.12
N LEU A 112 24.41 12.74 -14.71
CA LEU A 112 25.64 13.12 -15.34
C LEU A 112 26.30 14.28 -14.58
N ILE A 113 27.63 14.21 -14.40
CA ILE A 113 28.45 15.35 -14.02
C ILE A 113 29.10 15.87 -15.30
N ILE A 114 28.80 17.12 -15.63
CA ILE A 114 29.39 17.80 -16.75
C ILE A 114 30.48 18.75 -16.20
N GLN A 115 31.74 18.48 -16.53
CA GLN A 115 32.85 19.37 -16.21
C GLN A 115 33.02 20.33 -17.37
N LEU A 116 32.76 21.61 -17.11
CA LEU A 116 32.95 22.68 -18.09
C LEU A 116 34.38 23.22 -18.04
N PRO A 117 34.94 23.70 -19.17
CA PRO A 117 36.30 24.20 -19.24
C PRO A 117 36.51 25.59 -18.59
N TYR A 118 35.49 26.09 -17.89
CA TYR A 118 35.51 27.39 -17.24
C TYR A 118 34.88 27.39 -15.84
N SER A 119 35.28 28.36 -15.02
CA SER A 119 34.75 28.53 -13.66
C SER A 119 33.40 29.24 -13.66
N ILE A 120 32.38 28.65 -12.99
CA ILE A 120 30.99 29.15 -12.93
C ILE A 120 30.85 30.17 -11.78
N LYS A 121 31.62 31.30 -11.83
CA LYS A 121 31.57 32.32 -10.77
C LYS A 121 30.74 33.56 -11.12
N SER A 122 30.55 33.89 -12.40
CA SER A 122 29.75 35.04 -12.84
C SER A 122 28.34 34.63 -13.27
N GLU A 123 27.38 35.56 -13.21
CA GLU A 123 26.00 35.30 -13.65
C GLU A 123 25.92 34.93 -15.14
N ALA A 124 26.74 35.58 -15.98
CA ALA A 124 26.82 35.23 -17.40
C ALA A 124 27.27 33.77 -17.63
N ARG A 125 28.28 33.30 -16.87
CA ARG A 125 28.76 31.92 -16.96
C ARG A 125 27.79 30.90 -16.36
N LYS A 126 27.01 31.30 -15.34
CA LYS A 126 25.90 30.48 -14.82
C LYS A 126 24.80 30.31 -15.87
N ALA A 127 24.49 31.37 -16.63
CA ALA A 127 23.51 31.30 -17.71
C ALA A 127 23.99 30.33 -18.81
N GLN A 128 25.27 30.49 -19.28
CA GLN A 128 25.86 29.57 -20.25
C GLN A 128 25.85 28.09 -19.76
N ALA A 129 26.19 27.84 -18.50
CA ALA A 129 26.18 26.51 -17.95
C ALA A 129 24.75 25.91 -17.88
N LYS A 130 23.73 26.73 -17.61
CA LYS A 130 22.33 26.30 -17.65
C LYS A 130 21.89 25.97 -19.08
N GLU A 131 22.27 26.77 -20.04
CA GLU A 131 21.94 26.54 -21.44
C GLU A 131 22.63 25.29 -21.97
N ARG A 132 23.91 25.09 -21.68
CA ARG A 132 24.65 23.88 -22.05
C ARG A 132 24.02 22.61 -21.42
N ARG A 133 23.62 22.68 -20.16
CA ARG A 133 22.88 21.58 -19.52
C ARG A 133 21.58 21.26 -20.25
N LYS A 134 20.83 22.30 -20.68
CA LYS A 134 19.59 22.14 -21.41
C LYS A 134 19.81 21.46 -22.76
N GLU A 135 20.78 21.93 -23.53
CA GLU A 135 21.18 21.34 -24.82
C GLU A 135 21.53 19.86 -24.68
N LEU A 136 22.38 19.50 -23.71
CA LEU A 136 22.78 18.12 -23.49
C LEU A 136 21.58 17.25 -23.04
N THR A 137 20.68 17.80 -22.22
CA THR A 137 19.46 17.10 -21.81
C THR A 137 18.53 16.85 -23.00
N GLU A 138 18.39 17.84 -23.91
CA GLU A 138 17.57 17.70 -25.13
C GLU A 138 18.22 16.69 -26.08
N GLN A 139 19.52 16.74 -26.33
CA GLN A 139 20.24 15.77 -27.16
C GLN A 139 20.08 14.33 -26.66
N LEU A 140 20.16 14.14 -25.33
CA LEU A 140 19.97 12.80 -24.70
C LEU A 140 18.52 12.33 -24.76
N SER A 141 17.54 13.25 -24.63
CA SER A 141 16.12 12.91 -24.71
C SER A 141 15.66 12.58 -26.13
N ASP A 142 16.22 13.28 -27.13
CA ASP A 142 15.88 13.09 -28.56
C ASP A 142 16.67 11.95 -29.21
N SER A 143 17.69 11.44 -28.53
CA SER A 143 18.53 10.36 -29.04
C SER A 143 17.93 8.98 -28.73
N GLU A 144 17.67 8.18 -29.73
CA GLU A 144 17.16 6.81 -29.62
C GLU A 144 18.13 5.89 -28.84
N TYR A 145 19.41 6.23 -28.78
CA TYR A 145 20.48 5.43 -28.11
C TYR A 145 21.15 6.15 -26.95
N GLY A 146 20.62 7.30 -26.48
CA GLY A 146 21.22 8.07 -25.38
C GLY A 146 22.60 8.66 -25.69
N VAL A 147 22.84 9.04 -26.95
CA VAL A 147 24.10 9.63 -27.40
C VAL A 147 23.99 11.14 -27.45
N ALA A 148 24.97 11.84 -26.85
CA ALA A 148 25.12 13.30 -26.94
C ALA A 148 26.51 13.66 -27.42
N TYR A 149 26.63 14.80 -28.08
CA TYR A 149 27.93 15.37 -28.51
C TYR A 149 28.44 16.34 -27.47
N ILE A 150 29.73 16.18 -27.11
CA ILE A 150 30.43 17.04 -26.15
C ILE A 150 31.65 17.68 -26.84
N ASP A 151 32.05 18.85 -26.37
CA ASP A 151 33.26 19.49 -26.83
C ASP A 151 34.52 18.75 -26.31
N SER A 152 35.63 18.83 -27.05
CA SER A 152 36.90 18.17 -26.68
C SER A 152 37.44 18.60 -25.31
N THR A 153 36.99 19.73 -24.80
CA THR A 153 37.41 20.32 -23.51
C THR A 153 36.41 20.01 -22.38
N GLU A 154 35.26 19.39 -22.67
CA GLU A 154 34.28 18.99 -21.72
C GLU A 154 34.49 17.54 -21.31
N HIS A 155 34.32 17.23 -20.03
CA HIS A 155 34.31 15.87 -19.54
C HIS A 155 32.93 15.55 -18.96
N VAL A 156 32.28 14.50 -19.46
CA VAL A 156 31.03 14.00 -18.93
C VAL A 156 31.32 12.70 -18.19
N THR A 157 30.99 12.68 -16.91
CA THR A 157 31.08 11.47 -16.07
C THR A 157 29.71 10.99 -15.73
N GLN A 158 29.36 9.81 -16.15
CA GLN A 158 28.13 9.14 -15.72
C GLN A 158 28.30 8.65 -14.30
N LEU A 159 27.40 9.10 -13.40
CA LEU A 159 27.35 8.60 -12.04
C LEU A 159 26.58 7.28 -12.03
N ASN A 160 27.30 6.18 -12.03
CA ASN A 160 26.71 4.87 -11.85
C ASN A 160 26.35 4.70 -10.36
N ARG A 161 25.10 5.01 -9.99
CA ARG A 161 24.65 4.88 -8.61
C ARG A 161 24.34 3.42 -8.32
N SER A 162 25.07 2.82 -7.39
CA SER A 162 24.75 1.52 -6.78
C SER A 162 23.49 1.57 -5.90
N ILE A 163 22.70 2.65 -5.99
CA ILE A 163 21.50 2.88 -5.16
C ILE A 163 20.43 1.85 -5.50
N GLU A 164 20.24 1.51 -6.77
CA GLU A 164 19.25 0.53 -7.22
C GLU A 164 19.51 -0.85 -6.63
N ASN A 165 20.74 -1.34 -6.69
CA ASN A 165 21.11 -2.63 -6.12
C ASN A 165 20.90 -2.69 -4.60
N ASN A 166 21.10 -1.58 -3.90
CA ASN A 166 20.87 -1.51 -2.46
C ASN A 166 19.37 -1.42 -2.13
N LEU A 167 18.57 -0.72 -2.95
CA LEU A 167 17.12 -0.68 -2.79
C LEU A 167 16.48 -2.04 -3.06
N LEU A 168 16.89 -2.75 -4.10
CA LEU A 168 16.41 -4.11 -4.40
C LEU A 168 16.68 -5.06 -3.23
N LYS A 169 17.89 -5.04 -2.66
CA LYS A 169 18.21 -5.82 -1.45
C LYS A 169 17.36 -5.44 -0.24
N GLN A 170 17.04 -4.15 -0.08
CA GLN A 170 16.14 -3.70 0.99
C GLN A 170 14.70 -4.16 0.77
N VAL A 171 14.21 -4.13 -0.47
CA VAL A 171 12.87 -4.65 -0.83
C VAL A 171 12.82 -6.14 -0.54
N GLU A 172 13.81 -6.91 -1.00
CA GLU A 172 13.90 -8.35 -0.72
C GLU A 172 13.91 -8.64 0.79
N TYR A 173 14.73 -7.91 1.56
CA TYR A 173 14.77 -8.04 3.02
C TYR A 173 13.39 -7.77 3.66
N PHE A 174 12.71 -6.69 3.29
CA PHE A 174 11.39 -6.36 3.86
C PHE A 174 10.30 -7.33 3.41
N THR A 175 10.39 -7.86 2.19
CA THR A 175 9.49 -8.89 1.68
C THR A 175 9.64 -10.17 2.49
N ASN A 176 10.86 -10.64 2.69
CA ASN A 176 11.14 -11.83 3.49
C ASN A 176 10.75 -11.64 4.96
N LEU A 177 10.99 -10.45 5.51
CA LEU A 177 10.55 -10.11 6.88
C LEU A 177 9.03 -10.12 7.01
N LEU A 178 8.30 -9.54 6.05
CA LEU A 178 6.84 -9.53 6.03
C LEU A 178 6.29 -10.96 5.94
N PHE A 179 6.82 -11.78 5.03
CA PHE A 179 6.40 -13.16 4.90
C PHE A 179 6.68 -13.97 6.17
N SER A 180 7.85 -13.78 6.78
CA SER A 180 8.19 -14.43 8.07
C SER A 180 7.21 -14.02 9.19
N GLN A 181 6.84 -12.73 9.26
CA GLN A 181 5.88 -12.23 10.26
C GLN A 181 4.46 -12.73 10.02
N LEU A 182 4.08 -12.96 8.77
CA LEU A 182 2.78 -13.54 8.38
C LEU A 182 2.81 -15.07 8.31
N GLY A 183 3.91 -15.72 8.75
CA GLY A 183 4.03 -17.17 8.72
C GLY A 183 3.98 -17.78 7.31
N MET A 184 4.14 -16.96 6.28
CA MET A 184 4.15 -17.41 4.89
C MET A 184 5.53 -17.95 4.52
N THR A 185 5.56 -19.17 3.97
CA THR A 185 6.75 -19.74 3.36
C THR A 185 6.61 -19.73 1.83
N VAL A 186 7.73 -19.90 1.13
CA VAL A 186 7.72 -20.02 -0.33
C VAL A 186 6.87 -21.21 -0.78
N ASP A 187 6.87 -22.29 -0.02
CA ASP A 187 6.08 -23.50 -0.32
C ASP A 187 4.58 -23.24 -0.24
N ILE A 188 4.13 -22.41 0.73
CA ILE A 188 2.72 -21.99 0.82
C ILE A 188 2.33 -21.16 -0.42
N LEU A 189 3.20 -20.21 -0.81
CA LEU A 189 2.95 -19.35 -1.96
C LEU A 189 2.92 -20.11 -3.28
N ASN A 190 3.77 -21.12 -3.44
CA ASN A 190 3.85 -21.95 -4.63
C ASN A 190 2.84 -23.10 -4.63
N GLY A 191 2.12 -23.33 -3.52
CA GLY A 191 1.18 -24.43 -3.38
C GLY A 191 1.84 -25.82 -3.23
N THR A 192 3.11 -25.86 -2.84
CA THR A 192 3.90 -27.09 -2.64
C THR A 192 4.09 -27.45 -1.16
N ALA A 193 3.44 -26.68 -0.27
CA ALA A 193 3.55 -26.89 1.17
C ALA A 193 2.97 -28.26 1.59
N ASP A 194 3.68 -28.92 2.51
CA ASP A 194 3.20 -30.13 3.16
C ASP A 194 2.04 -29.83 4.15
N GLU A 195 1.36 -30.87 4.60
CA GLU A 195 0.24 -30.77 5.53
C GLU A 195 0.61 -30.06 6.84
N ASN A 196 1.79 -30.32 7.38
CA ASN A 196 2.24 -29.69 8.62
C ASN A 196 2.48 -28.19 8.45
N THR A 197 3.08 -27.78 7.35
CA THR A 197 3.29 -26.36 7.01
C THR A 197 1.95 -25.65 6.79
N MET A 198 1.02 -26.27 6.10
CA MET A 198 -0.32 -25.73 5.91
C MET A 198 -1.10 -25.61 7.23
N ASN A 199 -1.06 -26.62 8.09
CA ASN A 199 -1.70 -26.58 9.40
C ASN A 199 -1.09 -25.50 10.30
N ASN A 200 0.21 -25.32 10.29
CA ASN A 200 0.88 -24.25 11.02
C ASN A 200 0.44 -22.87 10.52
N TYR A 201 0.38 -22.68 9.20
CA TYR A 201 -0.10 -21.44 8.61
C TYR A 201 -1.56 -21.16 8.99
N TYR A 202 -2.42 -22.17 8.88
CA TYR A 202 -3.82 -22.06 9.26
C TYR A 202 -3.98 -21.62 10.72
N ASN A 203 -3.37 -22.36 11.66
CA ASN A 203 -3.53 -22.10 13.10
C ASN A 203 -2.92 -20.75 13.54
N ARG A 204 -1.86 -20.28 12.89
CA ARG A 204 -1.16 -19.06 13.30
C ARG A 204 -1.67 -17.79 12.63
N ILE A 205 -2.23 -17.90 11.44
CA ILE A 205 -2.60 -16.75 10.61
C ILE A 205 -4.08 -16.75 10.28
N VAL A 206 -4.61 -17.85 9.73
CA VAL A 206 -5.99 -17.89 9.25
C VAL A 206 -6.97 -17.94 10.42
N GLU A 207 -6.73 -18.83 11.37
CA GLU A 207 -7.61 -19.02 12.53
C GLU A 207 -7.78 -17.75 13.38
N PRO A 208 -6.73 -16.97 13.74
CA PRO A 208 -6.90 -15.73 14.49
C PRO A 208 -7.75 -14.69 13.77
N ILE A 209 -7.67 -14.61 12.44
CA ILE A 209 -8.50 -13.70 11.64
C ILE A 209 -9.95 -14.16 11.65
N LEU A 210 -10.19 -15.46 11.45
CA LEU A 210 -11.54 -16.04 11.52
C LEU A 210 -12.16 -15.89 12.91
N ALA A 211 -11.38 -16.18 13.96
CA ALA A 211 -11.81 -16.00 15.35
C ALA A 211 -12.22 -14.56 15.64
N ALA A 212 -11.43 -13.56 15.19
CA ALA A 212 -11.79 -12.17 15.38
C ALA A 212 -13.12 -11.79 14.73
N VAL A 213 -13.43 -12.36 13.56
CA VAL A 213 -14.74 -12.17 12.90
C VAL A 213 -15.85 -12.83 13.71
N VAL A 214 -15.68 -14.10 14.08
CA VAL A 214 -16.69 -14.88 14.80
C VAL A 214 -17.00 -14.27 16.17
N ASP A 215 -15.96 -13.92 16.93
CA ASP A 215 -16.11 -13.34 18.27
C ASP A 215 -16.87 -12.02 18.23
N GLU A 216 -16.55 -11.16 17.25
CA GLU A 216 -17.23 -9.87 17.13
C GLU A 216 -18.68 -10.02 16.67
N MET A 217 -18.96 -10.96 15.75
CA MET A 217 -20.30 -11.26 15.31
C MET A 217 -21.16 -11.82 16.47
N ASN A 218 -20.62 -12.78 17.22
CA ASN A 218 -21.30 -13.33 18.40
C ASN A 218 -21.57 -12.24 19.46
N ARG A 219 -20.59 -11.37 19.71
CA ARG A 219 -20.71 -10.28 20.69
C ARG A 219 -21.81 -9.28 20.35
N LYS A 220 -22.10 -9.08 19.06
CA LYS A 220 -23.00 -8.02 18.60
C LYS A 220 -24.39 -8.50 18.23
N PHE A 221 -24.50 -9.70 17.70
CA PHE A 221 -25.73 -10.17 17.08
C PHE A 221 -26.30 -11.47 17.68
N LEU A 222 -25.55 -12.12 18.56
CA LEU A 222 -26.01 -13.28 19.33
C LEU A 222 -25.98 -13.00 20.84
#